data_042c4876c8cf0d2ff6b980e0c1172943
#
_entry.id   042c4876c8cf0d2ff6b980e0c1172943
#
_cell.length_a   1.000
_cell.length_b   1.000
_cell.length_c   1.000
_cell.angle_alpha   90.00
_cell.angle_beta   90.00
_cell.angle_gamma   90.00
#
_symmetry.space_group_name_H-M   'P 1'
#
loop_
_entity.id
_entity.type
_entity.pdbx_description
1 polymer ?
#
loop_
_entity_poly.entity_id
_entity_poly.type
_entity_poly.pdbx_seq_one_letter_code
_entity_poly.pdbx_strand_id
1 'polypeptide(L)'
;DAIQTYVDGEWLRAKGTTLGADDGIGCAIELAVLDSDDIEHGTIECVFTRDEETQLTGAIGMKSGFMNGDYLINLDSEDEGQFFVSCAGGRSTIATFSVEREEAPAGYFFMETAVKGLVGGHSGDDINKKRANAIKLLTRFIYAEMQKTDVRLVSFNSGKLHNAIPRDGKVVFAVPAADKEMVKADFNIFVANVEDEFHVTDTAMEFALTSTDAAAVITKAVGDNIIFALQAVDNGVFAMCQDEALDWLVETSSNVAAVKTTDN
;
A
#
# COMPACT_ATOMS: atom_id res chain seq x y z
N ASP A 1 25.73 11.14 -13.46
CA ASP A 1 25.61 11.19 -14.93
C ASP A 1 24.32 11.92 -15.28
N ALA A 2 24.29 12.64 -16.41
CA ALA A 2 23.10 13.33 -16.88
C ALA A 2 22.05 12.33 -17.37
N ILE A 3 20.76 12.64 -17.16
CA ILE A 3 19.64 11.84 -17.66
C ILE A 3 19.69 11.84 -19.18
N GLN A 4 19.70 10.64 -19.77
CA GLN A 4 19.64 10.47 -21.22
C GLN A 4 18.20 10.37 -21.67
N THR A 5 17.70 11.41 -22.32
CA THR A 5 16.34 11.47 -22.84
C THR A 5 16.26 11.00 -24.29
N TYR A 6 15.08 10.52 -24.70
CA TYR A 6 14.74 10.18 -26.10
C TYR A 6 13.26 10.40 -26.35
N VAL A 7 12.91 10.66 -27.60
CA VAL A 7 11.53 10.82 -28.05
C VAL A 7 10.97 9.46 -28.48
N ASP A 8 9.79 9.11 -27.97
CA ASP A 8 9.05 7.90 -28.31
C ASP A 8 7.61 8.29 -28.68
N GLY A 9 7.38 8.52 -29.97
CA GLY A 9 6.13 9.08 -30.47
C GLY A 9 5.90 10.49 -29.94
N GLU A 10 4.84 10.70 -29.15
CA GLU A 10 4.51 11.99 -28.52
C GLU A 10 5.12 12.14 -27.12
N TRP A 11 5.89 11.16 -26.66
CA TRP A 11 6.43 11.10 -25.31
C TRP A 11 7.93 11.40 -25.27
N LEU A 12 8.35 12.15 -24.27
CA LEU A 12 9.74 12.28 -23.87
C LEU A 12 10.03 11.28 -22.75
N ARG A 13 10.99 10.39 -22.95
CA ARG A 13 11.36 9.32 -22.00
C ARG A 13 12.83 9.40 -21.60
N ALA A 14 13.16 8.77 -20.47
CA ALA A 14 14.53 8.59 -19.99
C ALA A 14 14.98 7.14 -20.15
N LYS A 15 16.28 6.92 -20.44
CA LYS A 15 16.88 5.58 -20.52
C LYS A 15 17.32 5.09 -19.15
N GLY A 16 16.73 3.97 -18.69
CA GLY A 16 17.17 3.26 -17.50
C GLY A 16 16.91 3.98 -16.18
N THR A 17 16.14 5.04 -16.19
CA THR A 17 15.74 5.80 -15.00
C THR A 17 14.41 6.52 -15.25
N THR A 18 13.81 7.09 -14.19
CA THR A 18 12.69 8.03 -14.31
C THR A 18 13.17 9.33 -14.95
N LEU A 19 12.26 10.06 -15.63
CA LEU A 19 12.57 11.34 -16.25
C LEU A 19 12.69 12.48 -15.21
N GLY A 20 11.92 12.41 -14.13
CA GLY A 20 11.82 13.48 -13.13
C GLY A 20 10.94 14.64 -13.59
N ALA A 21 9.99 14.38 -14.50
CA ALA A 21 9.03 15.39 -14.97
C ALA A 21 8.02 15.77 -13.88
N ASP A 22 7.74 14.87 -12.99
CA ASP A 22 6.99 15.03 -11.75
C ASP A 22 7.99 15.32 -10.59
N ASP A 23 8.05 16.55 -10.02
CA ASP A 23 7.45 17.78 -10.63
C ASP A 23 8.53 18.71 -11.22
N GLY A 24 9.48 18.16 -11.97
CA GLY A 24 10.52 18.94 -12.65
C GLY A 24 9.94 19.93 -13.67
N ILE A 25 8.75 19.68 -14.23
CA ILE A 25 8.09 20.60 -15.15
C ILE A 25 7.56 21.83 -14.40
N GLY A 26 6.95 21.67 -13.24
CA GLY A 26 6.53 22.80 -12.40
C GLY A 26 7.71 23.68 -12.01
N CYS A 27 8.80 23.06 -11.55
CA CYS A 27 10.04 23.78 -11.28
C CYS A 27 10.56 24.55 -12.51
N ALA A 28 10.50 23.97 -13.72
CA ALA A 28 10.93 24.63 -14.94
C ALA A 28 10.01 25.80 -15.31
N ILE A 29 8.70 25.69 -15.10
CA ILE A 29 7.72 26.76 -15.32
C ILE A 29 8.02 27.94 -14.39
N GLU A 30 8.21 27.69 -13.08
CA GLU A 30 8.56 28.72 -12.11
C GLU A 30 9.84 29.46 -12.49
N LEU A 31 10.89 28.72 -12.86
CA LEU A 31 12.14 29.33 -13.32
C LEU A 31 11.98 30.13 -14.60
N ALA A 32 11.18 29.64 -15.56
CA ALA A 32 10.91 30.35 -16.81
C ALA A 32 10.16 31.68 -16.56
N VAL A 33 9.21 31.70 -15.64
CA VAL A 33 8.49 32.93 -15.24
C VAL A 33 9.45 33.93 -14.58
N LEU A 34 10.35 33.47 -13.71
CA LEU A 34 11.35 34.35 -13.06
C LEU A 34 12.40 34.89 -14.04
N ASP A 35 12.73 34.17 -15.11
CA ASP A 35 13.72 34.56 -16.12
C ASP A 35 13.09 35.40 -17.25
N SER A 36 11.78 35.56 -17.28
CA SER A 36 11.07 36.24 -18.38
C SER A 36 10.90 37.73 -18.13
N ASP A 37 11.19 38.53 -19.16
CA ASP A 37 10.98 39.99 -19.15
C ASP A 37 9.67 40.37 -19.88
N ASP A 38 8.95 39.45 -20.50
CA ASP A 38 7.80 39.69 -21.36
C ASP A 38 6.47 39.15 -20.81
N ILE A 39 6.49 38.52 -19.64
CA ILE A 39 5.28 38.05 -18.94
C ILE A 39 4.81 39.13 -17.95
N GLU A 40 3.61 39.67 -18.18
CA GLU A 40 2.99 40.58 -17.21
C GLU A 40 2.48 39.81 -15.99
N HIS A 41 3.01 40.13 -14.79
CA HIS A 41 2.59 39.50 -13.54
C HIS A 41 2.71 40.47 -12.36
N GLY A 42 1.97 40.22 -11.30
CA GLY A 42 2.15 40.85 -10.00
C GLY A 42 3.37 40.31 -9.25
N THR A 43 3.40 40.47 -7.93
CA THR A 43 4.44 39.86 -7.11
C THR A 43 4.29 38.32 -7.11
N ILE A 44 5.35 37.62 -7.44
CA ILE A 44 5.44 36.14 -7.45
C ILE A 44 6.47 35.71 -6.46
N GLU A 45 6.13 34.71 -5.66
CA GLU A 45 7.05 33.95 -4.80
C GLU A 45 7.11 32.50 -5.31
N CYS A 46 8.24 32.08 -5.86
CA CYS A 46 8.44 30.68 -6.27
C CYS A 46 8.99 29.90 -5.07
N VAL A 47 8.35 28.78 -4.75
CA VAL A 47 8.68 27.95 -3.60
C VAL A 47 9.04 26.54 -4.06
N PHE A 48 10.32 26.21 -3.97
CA PHE A 48 10.82 24.89 -4.30
C PHE A 48 11.00 24.08 -3.01
N THR A 49 10.29 22.96 -2.91
CA THR A 49 10.42 22.03 -1.78
C THR A 49 11.37 20.88 -2.15
N ARG A 50 11.69 20.04 -1.19
CA ARG A 50 12.50 18.83 -1.40
C ARG A 50 11.84 17.62 -0.76
N ASP A 51 12.24 16.42 -1.21
CA ASP A 51 11.82 15.13 -0.69
C ASP A 51 10.28 14.93 -0.75
N GLU A 52 9.61 15.44 -1.78
CA GLU A 52 8.18 15.23 -1.97
C GLU A 52 7.89 13.73 -2.06
N GLU A 53 8.61 13.00 -2.91
CA GLU A 53 8.45 11.59 -3.24
C GLU A 53 8.75 10.61 -2.08
N THR A 54 9.30 11.10 -0.97
CA THR A 54 9.68 10.22 0.14
C THR A 54 8.92 10.53 1.42
N GLN A 55 9.05 11.74 1.97
CA GLN A 55 8.49 12.09 3.28
C GLN A 55 7.98 13.53 3.35
N LEU A 56 7.89 14.26 2.24
CA LEU A 56 7.46 15.66 2.22
C LEU A 56 8.25 16.57 3.16
N THR A 57 9.54 16.26 3.42
CA THR A 57 10.32 16.93 4.48
C THR A 57 10.45 18.43 4.28
N GLY A 58 10.49 18.88 3.01
CA GLY A 58 10.49 20.29 2.66
C GLY A 58 9.19 20.98 3.05
N ALA A 59 8.05 20.43 2.65
CA ALA A 59 6.73 20.96 2.95
C ALA A 59 6.40 20.94 4.46
N ILE A 60 6.68 19.82 5.13
CA ILE A 60 6.46 19.66 6.58
C ILE A 60 7.35 20.61 7.40
N GLY A 61 8.57 20.89 6.90
CA GLY A 61 9.53 21.77 7.56
C GLY A 61 9.23 23.28 7.41
N MET A 62 8.27 23.66 6.56
CA MET A 62 7.88 25.07 6.39
C MET A 62 7.27 25.64 7.66
N LYS A 63 7.65 26.89 7.97
CA LYS A 63 7.13 27.59 9.13
C LYS A 63 6.05 28.57 8.73
N SER A 64 5.13 28.89 9.64
CA SER A 64 4.16 29.97 9.44
C SER A 64 4.85 31.28 9.04
N GLY A 65 4.29 31.96 8.03
CA GLY A 65 4.86 33.21 7.51
C GLY A 65 6.04 33.03 6.55
N PHE A 66 6.29 31.82 6.07
CA PHE A 66 7.29 31.57 5.03
C PHE A 66 6.89 32.17 3.68
N MET A 67 5.61 32.12 3.34
CA MET A 67 5.02 32.70 2.13
C MET A 67 4.13 33.89 2.49
N ASN A 68 4.06 34.88 1.60
CA ASN A 68 3.26 36.11 1.77
C ASN A 68 2.16 36.28 0.70
N GLY A 69 2.07 35.37 -0.28
CA GLY A 69 1.06 35.42 -1.34
C GLY A 69 -0.36 35.19 -0.82
N ASP A 70 -1.34 35.86 -1.43
CA ASP A 70 -2.77 35.67 -1.16
C ASP A 70 -3.32 34.39 -1.85
N TYR A 71 -2.65 33.94 -2.89
CA TYR A 71 -3.01 32.78 -3.70
C TYR A 71 -1.84 31.83 -3.79
N LEU A 72 -2.09 30.54 -3.59
CA LEU A 72 -1.12 29.48 -3.80
C LEU A 72 -1.55 28.67 -5.02
N ILE A 73 -0.62 28.49 -5.96
CA ILE A 73 -0.80 27.63 -7.14
C ILE A 73 0.21 26.50 -7.00
N ASN A 74 -0.27 25.27 -6.86
CA ASN A 74 0.54 24.07 -6.89
C ASN A 74 0.60 23.53 -8.33
N LEU A 75 1.81 23.36 -8.86
CA LEU A 75 2.01 22.89 -10.24
C LEU A 75 2.18 21.36 -10.31
N ASP A 76 2.22 20.72 -9.16
CA ASP A 76 2.37 19.27 -9.01
C ASP A 76 1.01 18.57 -9.20
N SER A 77 0.52 18.55 -10.45
CA SER A 77 -0.70 17.86 -10.84
C SER A 77 -0.51 17.16 -12.19
N GLU A 78 -0.88 15.89 -12.27
CA GLU A 78 -0.68 15.03 -13.42
C GLU A 78 -1.82 15.07 -14.45
N ASP A 79 -3.01 15.56 -14.06
CA ASP A 79 -4.21 15.55 -14.92
C ASP A 79 -4.29 16.80 -15.78
N GLU A 80 -4.09 16.62 -17.09
CA GLU A 80 -4.13 17.69 -18.06
C GLU A 80 -5.51 18.39 -18.11
N GLY A 81 -5.51 19.73 -18.02
CA GLY A 81 -6.70 20.56 -18.13
C GLY A 81 -7.62 20.53 -16.89
N GLN A 82 -7.16 20.01 -15.78
CA GLN A 82 -7.90 19.99 -14.51
C GLN A 82 -7.28 20.94 -13.47
N PHE A 83 -8.15 21.54 -12.66
CA PHE A 83 -7.76 22.36 -11.52
C PHE A 83 -8.31 21.72 -10.24
N PHE A 84 -7.43 21.30 -9.36
CA PHE A 84 -7.78 20.75 -8.06
C PHE A 84 -7.84 21.90 -7.03
N VAL A 85 -9.00 22.12 -6.46
CA VAL A 85 -9.25 23.21 -5.50
C VAL A 85 -9.29 22.74 -4.04
N SER A 86 -9.14 21.45 -3.82
CA SER A 86 -9.09 20.83 -2.50
C SER A 86 -8.36 19.50 -2.56
N CYS A 87 -7.99 18.96 -1.40
CA CYS A 87 -7.39 17.64 -1.26
C CYS A 87 -7.99 16.90 -0.06
N ALA A 88 -7.89 15.56 -0.11
CA ALA A 88 -8.22 14.72 1.04
C ALA A 88 -7.11 14.80 2.09
N GLY A 89 -7.49 14.69 3.37
CA GLY A 89 -6.54 14.47 4.45
C GLY A 89 -6.21 13.00 4.61
N GLY A 90 -5.02 12.69 5.13
CA GLY A 90 -4.60 11.34 5.45
C GLY A 90 -4.06 11.21 6.87
N ARG A 91 -4.22 10.02 7.45
CA ARG A 91 -3.63 9.66 8.73
C ARG A 91 -3.04 8.26 8.68
N SER A 92 -1.75 8.15 8.96
CA SER A 92 -1.09 6.86 9.12
C SER A 92 -1.11 6.42 10.58
N THR A 93 -1.43 5.15 10.80
CA THR A 93 -1.37 4.51 12.12
C THR A 93 -0.45 3.31 12.03
N ILE A 94 0.53 3.24 12.92
CA ILE A 94 1.45 2.11 13.04
C ILE A 94 1.17 1.42 14.38
N ALA A 95 0.77 0.15 14.31
CA ALA A 95 0.64 -0.71 15.48
C ALA A 95 1.86 -1.60 15.60
N THR A 96 2.54 -1.54 16.75
CA THR A 96 3.72 -2.37 17.03
C THR A 96 3.39 -3.39 18.10
N PHE A 97 3.66 -4.66 17.80
CA PHE A 97 3.52 -5.77 18.74
C PHE A 97 4.92 -6.23 19.16
N SER A 98 5.19 -6.26 20.46
CA SER A 98 6.39 -6.92 20.97
C SER A 98 6.23 -8.43 20.81
N VAL A 99 7.14 -9.04 20.07
CA VAL A 99 7.09 -10.45 19.71
C VAL A 99 8.06 -11.24 20.59
N GLU A 100 7.52 -12.16 21.37
CA GLU A 100 8.29 -13.20 22.03
C GLU A 100 8.18 -14.50 21.23
N ARG A 101 9.29 -15.23 21.10
CA ARG A 101 9.34 -16.50 20.36
C ARG A 101 9.55 -17.67 21.29
N GLU A 102 8.96 -18.78 20.93
CA GLU A 102 9.07 -20.07 21.62
C GLU A 102 9.33 -21.20 20.61
N GLU A 103 9.82 -22.33 21.07
CA GLU A 103 9.90 -23.52 20.24
C GLU A 103 8.48 -24.00 19.90
N ALA A 104 8.27 -24.39 18.65
CA ALA A 104 7.00 -24.97 18.28
C ALA A 104 6.74 -26.26 19.07
N PRO A 105 5.49 -26.57 19.44
CA PRO A 105 5.18 -27.83 20.08
C PRO A 105 5.60 -29.03 19.22
N ALA A 106 6.01 -30.11 19.85
CA ALA A 106 6.44 -31.32 19.16
C ALA A 106 5.33 -31.85 18.22
N GLY A 107 5.70 -32.28 17.03
CA GLY A 107 4.75 -32.83 16.06
C GLY A 107 4.02 -31.79 15.21
N TYR A 108 4.52 -30.57 15.16
CA TYR A 108 4.00 -29.53 14.27
C TYR A 108 4.67 -29.58 12.89
N PHE A 109 3.89 -29.23 11.87
CA PHE A 109 4.29 -29.13 10.48
C PHE A 109 4.26 -27.67 10.03
N PHE A 110 5.34 -27.21 9.40
CA PHE A 110 5.51 -25.82 8.99
C PHE A 110 5.14 -25.62 7.54
N MET A 111 4.40 -24.53 7.29
CA MET A 111 3.93 -24.12 5.97
C MET A 111 4.16 -22.63 5.76
N GLU A 112 4.39 -22.28 4.50
CA GLU A 112 4.31 -20.89 4.01
C GLU A 112 3.14 -20.79 3.04
N THR A 113 2.21 -19.87 3.30
CA THR A 113 1.20 -19.44 2.33
C THR A 113 1.61 -18.11 1.75
N ALA A 114 1.44 -17.96 0.44
CA ALA A 114 1.78 -16.74 -0.27
C ALA A 114 0.72 -16.40 -1.31
N VAL A 115 0.58 -15.10 -1.58
CA VAL A 115 -0.19 -14.55 -2.70
C VAL A 115 0.67 -13.53 -3.44
N LYS A 116 0.57 -13.49 -4.76
CA LYS A 116 1.20 -12.51 -5.65
C LYS A 116 0.34 -12.26 -6.88
N GLY A 117 0.73 -11.29 -7.70
CA GLY A 117 0.04 -10.98 -8.95
C GLY A 117 -1.25 -10.19 -8.78
N LEU A 118 -1.55 -9.67 -7.59
CA LEU A 118 -2.65 -8.75 -7.39
C LEU A 118 -2.38 -7.41 -8.10
N VAL A 119 -3.44 -6.75 -8.54
CA VAL A 119 -3.36 -5.48 -9.26
C VAL A 119 -2.82 -4.37 -8.35
N GLY A 120 -3.29 -4.29 -7.11
CA GLY A 120 -2.90 -3.23 -6.19
C GLY A 120 -3.38 -1.85 -6.65
N GLY A 121 -2.59 -0.81 -6.36
CA GLY A 121 -2.88 0.56 -6.75
C GLY A 121 -2.64 1.56 -5.64
N HIS A 122 -2.93 2.83 -5.91
CA HIS A 122 -2.86 3.90 -4.91
C HIS A 122 -4.00 3.76 -3.90
N SER A 123 -3.70 3.91 -2.60
CA SER A 123 -4.69 3.70 -1.54
C SER A 123 -5.77 4.78 -1.47
N GLY A 124 -5.57 5.93 -2.10
CA GLY A 124 -6.58 6.97 -2.30
C GLY A 124 -7.40 6.73 -3.56
N ASP A 125 -6.74 6.74 -4.73
CA ASP A 125 -7.40 6.80 -6.04
C ASP A 125 -7.96 5.47 -6.52
N ASP A 126 -7.41 4.36 -6.00
CA ASP A 126 -7.81 3.01 -6.42
C ASP A 126 -8.61 2.24 -5.36
N ILE A 127 -8.81 2.79 -4.17
CA ILE A 127 -9.44 2.06 -3.05
C ILE A 127 -10.89 1.65 -3.34
N ASN A 128 -11.60 2.42 -4.16
CA ASN A 128 -12.98 2.15 -4.57
C ASN A 128 -13.09 1.16 -5.74
N LYS A 129 -11.96 0.75 -6.34
CA LYS A 129 -11.94 -0.17 -7.49
C LYS A 129 -12.10 -1.64 -7.11
N LYS A 130 -12.39 -1.92 -5.83
CA LYS A 130 -12.69 -3.27 -5.30
C LYS A 130 -11.58 -4.29 -5.56
N ARG A 131 -10.32 -3.83 -5.62
CA ARG A 131 -9.14 -4.69 -5.79
C ARG A 131 -8.83 -5.44 -4.51
N ALA A 132 -8.28 -6.64 -4.66
CA ALA A 132 -7.86 -7.47 -3.54
C ALA A 132 -6.68 -6.84 -2.77
N ASN A 133 -6.68 -7.04 -1.45
CA ASN A 133 -5.58 -6.67 -0.56
C ASN A 133 -4.92 -7.93 -0.01
N ALA A 134 -3.64 -8.15 -0.33
CA ALA A 134 -2.90 -9.36 0.04
C ALA A 134 -2.91 -9.64 1.55
N ILE A 135 -2.82 -8.59 2.39
CA ILE A 135 -2.86 -8.75 3.84
C ILE A 135 -4.21 -9.29 4.30
N LYS A 136 -5.30 -8.73 3.78
CA LYS A 136 -6.65 -9.17 4.14
C LYS A 136 -6.94 -10.59 3.66
N LEU A 137 -6.48 -10.97 2.48
CA LEU A 137 -6.63 -12.33 1.95
C LEU A 137 -5.89 -13.35 2.81
N LEU A 138 -4.60 -13.12 3.07
CA LEU A 138 -3.80 -14.02 3.89
C LEU A 138 -4.31 -14.10 5.33
N THR A 139 -4.71 -12.97 5.90
CA THR A 139 -5.32 -12.92 7.23
C THR A 139 -6.60 -13.76 7.30
N ARG A 140 -7.48 -13.61 6.28
CA ARG A 140 -8.75 -14.36 6.18
C ARG A 140 -8.52 -15.87 6.19
N PHE A 141 -7.52 -16.35 5.45
CA PHE A 141 -7.15 -17.76 5.45
C PHE A 141 -6.65 -18.21 6.83
N ILE A 142 -5.64 -17.55 7.38
CA ILE A 142 -5.07 -17.93 8.69
C ILE A 142 -6.12 -17.88 9.80
N TYR A 143 -6.97 -16.84 9.82
CA TYR A 143 -8.04 -16.71 10.80
C TYR A 143 -9.06 -17.87 10.70
N ALA A 144 -9.41 -18.28 9.49
CA ALA A 144 -10.31 -19.42 9.28
C ALA A 144 -9.69 -20.72 9.78
N GLU A 145 -8.41 -20.94 9.55
CA GLU A 145 -7.69 -22.13 10.06
C GLU A 145 -7.56 -22.14 11.59
N MET A 146 -7.37 -20.97 12.22
CA MET A 146 -7.35 -20.83 13.68
C MET A 146 -8.65 -21.26 14.36
N GLN A 147 -9.78 -21.30 13.63
CA GLN A 147 -11.05 -21.80 14.17
C GLN A 147 -11.14 -23.35 14.15
N LYS A 148 -10.24 -24.03 13.45
CA LYS A 148 -10.28 -25.47 13.20
C LYS A 148 -9.12 -26.21 13.83
N THR A 149 -7.94 -25.59 13.90
CA THR A 149 -6.70 -26.18 14.38
C THR A 149 -5.85 -25.18 15.16
N ASP A 150 -4.86 -25.68 15.90
CA ASP A 150 -3.91 -24.85 16.64
C ASP A 150 -2.83 -24.28 15.69
N VAL A 151 -3.12 -23.13 15.12
CA VAL A 151 -2.16 -22.38 14.28
C VAL A 151 -1.14 -21.69 15.18
N ARG A 152 0.14 -21.78 14.82
CA ARG A 152 1.27 -21.06 15.42
C ARG A 152 1.91 -20.17 14.39
N LEU A 153 1.83 -18.86 14.57
CA LEU A 153 2.39 -17.89 13.65
C LEU A 153 3.92 -17.83 13.79
N VAL A 154 4.63 -17.82 12.67
CA VAL A 154 6.08 -17.60 12.61
C VAL A 154 6.39 -16.21 12.11
N SER A 155 5.81 -15.82 10.97
CA SER A 155 5.98 -14.49 10.40
C SER A 155 4.84 -14.11 9.46
N PHE A 156 4.61 -12.80 9.34
CA PHE A 156 3.71 -12.24 8.35
C PHE A 156 4.39 -11.05 7.67
N ASN A 157 4.55 -11.11 6.36
CA ASN A 157 5.20 -10.06 5.58
C ASN A 157 4.39 -9.79 4.32
N SER A 158 3.89 -8.57 4.17
CA SER A 158 3.10 -8.14 3.02
C SER A 158 3.07 -6.62 2.94
N GLY A 159 3.05 -6.08 1.73
CA GLY A 159 3.05 -4.64 1.49
C GLY A 159 4.39 -3.96 1.81
N LYS A 160 4.59 -2.77 1.30
CA LYS A 160 5.84 -1.99 1.47
C LYS A 160 5.59 -0.51 1.67
N LEU A 161 4.60 0.05 0.99
CA LEU A 161 4.32 1.48 0.92
C LEU A 161 3.01 1.79 1.65
N HIS A 162 3.00 2.85 2.45
CA HIS A 162 1.82 3.26 3.23
C HIS A 162 0.65 3.73 2.35
N ASN A 163 0.94 4.23 1.14
CA ASN A 163 -0.03 4.73 0.18
C ASN A 163 -0.38 3.73 -0.94
N ALA A 164 -0.01 2.46 -0.80
CA ALA A 164 -0.31 1.43 -1.80
C ALA A 164 -1.16 0.29 -1.26
N ILE A 165 -2.05 -0.25 -2.10
CA ILE A 165 -2.79 -1.48 -1.82
C ILE A 165 -1.82 -2.67 -1.99
N PRO A 166 -1.60 -3.52 -0.97
CA PRO A 166 -0.66 -4.63 -1.03
C PRO A 166 -0.97 -5.62 -2.16
N ARG A 167 0.03 -5.87 -3.02
CA ARG A 167 -0.08 -6.74 -4.20
C ARG A 167 0.41 -8.16 -3.98
N ASP A 168 1.22 -8.34 -2.95
CA ASP A 168 1.88 -9.59 -2.61
C ASP A 168 2.03 -9.73 -1.10
N GLY A 169 2.20 -10.95 -0.64
CA GLY A 169 2.48 -11.22 0.76
C GLY A 169 2.70 -12.69 1.02
N LYS A 170 3.21 -12.98 2.22
CA LYS A 170 3.42 -14.32 2.71
C LYS A 170 3.28 -14.43 4.22
N VAL A 171 2.80 -15.57 4.65
CA VAL A 171 2.69 -15.95 6.05
C VAL A 171 3.33 -17.30 6.26
N VAL A 172 4.24 -17.37 7.23
CA VAL A 172 4.80 -18.66 7.70
C VAL A 172 4.12 -19.01 9.01
N PHE A 173 3.63 -20.23 9.09
CA PHE A 173 2.89 -20.74 10.25
C PHE A 173 3.11 -22.24 10.43
N ALA A 174 2.75 -22.75 11.59
CA ALA A 174 2.81 -24.18 11.88
C ALA A 174 1.47 -24.67 12.43
N VAL A 175 1.13 -25.92 12.14
CA VAL A 175 -0.07 -26.61 12.63
C VAL A 175 0.30 -28.01 13.09
N PRO A 176 -0.50 -28.70 13.92
CA PRO A 176 -0.30 -30.11 14.21
C PRO A 176 -0.16 -30.92 12.92
N ALA A 177 0.84 -31.78 12.82
CA ALA A 177 1.10 -32.54 11.60
C ALA A 177 -0.09 -33.43 11.17
N ALA A 178 -0.95 -33.80 12.11
CA ALA A 178 -2.19 -34.52 11.83
C ALA A 178 -3.18 -33.71 10.99
N ASP A 179 -3.16 -32.38 11.11
CA ASP A 179 -4.14 -31.49 10.49
C ASP A 179 -3.65 -30.92 9.13
N LYS A 180 -2.40 -31.23 8.74
CA LYS A 180 -1.79 -30.63 7.54
C LYS A 180 -2.55 -30.89 6.25
N GLU A 181 -3.17 -32.07 6.09
CA GLU A 181 -3.92 -32.38 4.86
C GLU A 181 -5.29 -31.68 4.84
N MET A 182 -5.91 -31.48 6.02
CA MET A 182 -7.09 -30.64 6.16
C MET A 182 -6.77 -29.21 5.73
N VAL A 183 -5.70 -28.60 6.26
CA VAL A 183 -5.29 -27.24 5.91
C VAL A 183 -5.02 -27.09 4.41
N LYS A 184 -4.40 -28.09 3.76
CA LYS A 184 -4.21 -28.07 2.29
C LYS A 184 -5.52 -28.13 1.53
N ALA A 185 -6.47 -28.94 1.97
CA ALA A 185 -7.79 -29.03 1.35
C ALA A 185 -8.55 -27.71 1.48
N ASP A 186 -8.54 -27.13 2.68
CA ASP A 186 -9.17 -25.85 2.98
C ASP A 186 -8.52 -24.70 2.20
N PHE A 187 -7.19 -24.73 2.01
CA PHE A 187 -6.49 -23.78 1.16
C PHE A 187 -6.97 -23.81 -0.30
N ASN A 188 -7.15 -24.98 -0.87
CA ASN A 188 -7.66 -25.10 -2.24
C ASN A 188 -9.09 -24.55 -2.38
N ILE A 189 -9.94 -24.78 -1.38
CA ILE A 189 -11.29 -24.21 -1.33
C ILE A 189 -11.23 -22.68 -1.18
N PHE A 190 -10.35 -22.21 -0.30
CA PHE A 190 -10.12 -20.77 -0.10
C PHE A 190 -9.68 -20.09 -1.39
N VAL A 191 -8.69 -20.66 -2.11
CA VAL A 191 -8.20 -20.12 -3.39
C VAL A 191 -9.33 -20.03 -4.40
N ALA A 192 -10.07 -21.12 -4.62
CA ALA A 192 -11.19 -21.12 -5.57
C ALA A 192 -12.24 -20.06 -5.25
N ASN A 193 -12.56 -19.85 -3.96
CA ASN A 193 -13.50 -18.82 -3.54
C ASN A 193 -12.96 -17.40 -3.80
N VAL A 194 -11.66 -17.17 -3.56
CA VAL A 194 -11.03 -15.85 -3.80
C VAL A 194 -10.92 -15.57 -5.29
N GLU A 195 -10.55 -16.55 -6.10
CA GLU A 195 -10.51 -16.42 -7.56
C GLU A 195 -11.90 -16.06 -8.14
N ASP A 196 -12.97 -16.65 -7.61
CA ASP A 196 -14.35 -16.29 -8.01
C ASP A 196 -14.72 -14.88 -7.52
N GLU A 197 -14.36 -14.52 -6.28
CA GLU A 197 -14.64 -13.20 -5.68
C GLU A 197 -13.99 -12.05 -6.47
N PHE A 198 -12.75 -12.24 -6.93
CA PHE A 198 -11.95 -11.20 -7.58
C PHE A 198 -11.70 -11.45 -9.09
N HIS A 199 -12.49 -12.31 -9.73
CA HIS A 199 -12.31 -12.71 -11.13
C HIS A 199 -12.33 -11.54 -12.13
N VAL A 200 -12.88 -10.39 -11.75
CA VAL A 200 -12.94 -9.18 -12.59
C VAL A 200 -11.74 -8.27 -12.36
N THR A 201 -11.30 -8.14 -11.11
CA THR A 201 -10.32 -7.12 -10.73
C THR A 201 -8.89 -7.64 -10.66
N ASP A 202 -8.69 -8.89 -10.24
CA ASP A 202 -7.37 -9.44 -9.94
C ASP A 202 -7.11 -10.76 -10.68
N THR A 203 -7.26 -10.74 -12.00
CA THR A 203 -7.22 -11.93 -12.87
C THR A 203 -5.88 -12.65 -12.94
N ALA A 204 -4.79 -12.02 -12.50
CA ALA A 204 -3.44 -12.58 -12.52
C ALA A 204 -2.94 -13.04 -11.14
N MET A 205 -3.85 -13.19 -10.16
CA MET A 205 -3.47 -13.62 -8.83
C MET A 205 -2.96 -15.07 -8.85
N GLU A 206 -1.93 -15.31 -8.08
CA GLU A 206 -1.35 -16.63 -7.87
C GLU A 206 -1.20 -16.91 -6.39
N PHE A 207 -1.68 -18.06 -5.95
CA PHE A 207 -1.55 -18.54 -4.58
C PHE A 207 -0.61 -19.73 -4.48
N ALA A 208 0.11 -19.83 -3.38
CA ALA A 208 0.95 -20.96 -3.06
C ALA A 208 0.80 -21.36 -1.60
N LEU A 209 0.82 -22.68 -1.34
CA LEU A 209 0.98 -23.24 0.00
C LEU A 209 2.09 -24.30 -0.09
N THR A 210 3.20 -24.03 0.55
CA THR A 210 4.40 -24.90 0.50
C THR A 210 4.84 -25.30 1.90
N SER A 211 5.53 -26.43 2.02
CA SER A 211 6.23 -26.78 3.26
C SER A 211 7.47 -25.91 3.41
N THR A 212 7.81 -25.59 4.65
CA THR A 212 9.04 -24.87 4.99
C THR A 212 9.74 -25.51 6.17
N ASP A 213 10.98 -25.07 6.44
CA ASP A 213 11.75 -25.54 7.58
C ASP A 213 11.14 -25.10 8.91
N ALA A 214 11.40 -25.89 9.94
CA ALA A 214 11.00 -25.57 11.30
C ALA A 214 11.72 -24.32 11.80
N ALA A 215 10.97 -23.46 12.49
CA ALA A 215 11.46 -22.21 13.06
C ALA A 215 10.79 -21.93 14.41
N ALA A 216 11.38 -21.05 15.21
CA ALA A 216 10.73 -20.57 16.41
C ALA A 216 9.41 -19.82 16.04
N VAL A 217 8.35 -20.17 16.74
CA VAL A 217 7.03 -19.55 16.54
C VAL A 217 6.86 -18.34 17.46
N ILE A 218 6.00 -17.43 17.08
CA ILE A 218 5.53 -16.36 17.96
C ILE A 218 4.67 -17.01 19.06
N THR A 219 4.82 -16.58 20.31
CA THR A 219 3.98 -17.08 21.41
C THR A 219 2.50 -17.01 21.02
N LYS A 220 1.75 -18.06 21.38
CA LYS A 220 0.37 -18.23 20.92
C LYS A 220 -0.49 -16.98 21.13
N ALA A 221 -0.46 -16.42 22.32
CA ALA A 221 -1.30 -15.26 22.66
C ALA A 221 -0.97 -14.03 21.78
N VAL A 222 0.31 -13.78 21.48
CA VAL A 222 0.73 -12.64 20.64
C VAL A 222 0.38 -12.93 19.19
N GLY A 223 0.65 -14.13 18.70
CA GLY A 223 0.31 -14.54 17.32
C GLY A 223 -1.19 -14.43 17.04
N ASP A 224 -2.01 -14.93 17.95
CA ASP A 224 -3.47 -14.84 17.85
C ASP A 224 -3.93 -13.37 17.84
N ASN A 225 -3.40 -12.52 18.72
CA ASN A 225 -3.76 -11.11 18.78
C ASN A 225 -3.37 -10.35 17.50
N ILE A 226 -2.23 -10.69 16.87
CA ILE A 226 -1.85 -10.10 15.58
C ILE A 226 -2.88 -10.45 14.51
N ILE A 227 -3.25 -11.73 14.38
CA ILE A 227 -4.24 -12.16 13.39
C ILE A 227 -5.62 -11.55 13.69
N PHE A 228 -6.05 -11.50 14.95
CA PHE A 228 -7.32 -10.87 15.34
C PHE A 228 -7.34 -9.38 15.03
N ALA A 229 -6.26 -8.66 15.31
CA ALA A 229 -6.13 -7.25 14.96
C ALA A 229 -6.21 -7.02 13.44
N LEU A 230 -5.47 -7.81 12.64
CA LEU A 230 -5.51 -7.74 11.18
C LEU A 230 -6.87 -8.15 10.60
N GLN A 231 -7.58 -9.06 11.24
CA GLN A 231 -8.93 -9.45 10.84
C GLN A 231 -9.95 -8.34 11.16
N ALA A 232 -9.83 -7.74 12.36
CA ALA A 232 -10.77 -6.75 12.87
C ALA A 232 -10.60 -5.36 12.23
N VAL A 233 -9.37 -5.00 11.82
CA VAL A 233 -9.16 -3.69 11.19
C VAL A 233 -9.86 -3.63 9.83
N ASP A 234 -10.67 -2.60 9.65
CA ASP A 234 -11.39 -2.39 8.41
C ASP A 234 -10.46 -1.95 7.27
N ASN A 235 -10.83 -2.33 6.05
CA ASN A 235 -10.09 -2.00 4.82
C ASN A 235 -11.08 -1.71 3.68
N GLY A 236 -10.84 -0.67 2.92
CA GLY A 236 -11.69 -0.27 1.80
C GLY A 236 -12.41 1.04 2.06
N VAL A 237 -13.46 1.28 1.29
CA VAL A 237 -14.29 2.49 1.38
C VAL A 237 -15.30 2.35 2.51
N PHE A 238 -15.40 3.39 3.36
CA PHE A 238 -16.39 3.49 4.43
C PHE A 238 -17.53 4.44 4.07
N ALA A 239 -17.20 5.53 3.36
CA ALA A 239 -18.18 6.48 2.88
C ALA A 239 -17.80 7.01 1.51
N MET A 240 -18.79 7.19 0.65
CA MET A 240 -18.72 7.97 -0.58
C MET A 240 -19.29 9.36 -0.31
N CYS A 241 -18.83 10.36 -1.08
CA CYS A 241 -19.37 11.69 -1.00
C CYS A 241 -20.88 11.66 -1.26
N GLN A 242 -21.63 12.42 -0.44
CA GLN A 242 -23.11 12.47 -0.52
C GLN A 242 -23.62 13.57 -1.46
N ASP A 243 -22.73 14.40 -2.00
CA ASP A 243 -23.09 15.38 -3.03
C ASP A 243 -23.30 14.65 -4.37
N GLU A 244 -24.45 14.83 -4.99
CA GLU A 244 -24.81 14.19 -6.27
C GLU A 244 -23.80 14.51 -7.40
N ALA A 245 -23.13 15.66 -7.34
CA ALA A 245 -22.10 16.04 -8.30
C ALA A 245 -20.76 15.33 -8.07
N LEU A 246 -20.57 14.73 -6.89
CA LEU A 246 -19.34 14.10 -6.42
C LEU A 246 -19.57 12.67 -5.91
N ASP A 247 -20.65 12.00 -6.32
CA ASP A 247 -21.03 10.66 -5.87
C ASP A 247 -19.99 9.58 -6.18
N TRP A 248 -19.10 9.85 -7.12
CA TRP A 248 -17.95 9.01 -7.49
C TRP A 248 -16.76 9.15 -6.52
N LEU A 249 -16.71 10.23 -5.73
CA LEU A 249 -15.58 10.55 -4.85
C LEU A 249 -15.67 9.78 -3.52
N VAL A 250 -14.57 9.17 -3.13
CA VAL A 250 -14.42 8.53 -1.82
C VAL A 250 -14.27 9.62 -0.75
N GLU A 251 -15.21 9.67 0.21
CA GLU A 251 -15.12 10.57 1.36
C GLU A 251 -14.19 10.01 2.45
N THR A 252 -14.39 8.73 2.78
CA THR A 252 -13.63 8.07 3.86
C THR A 252 -13.27 6.65 3.48
N SER A 253 -12.00 6.31 3.64
CA SER A 253 -11.51 4.95 3.40
C SER A 253 -10.35 4.60 4.33
N SER A 254 -10.01 3.33 4.38
CA SER A 254 -8.81 2.82 5.05
C SER A 254 -8.11 1.77 4.18
N ASN A 255 -6.79 1.76 4.23
CA ASN A 255 -5.97 0.74 3.59
C ASN A 255 -5.03 0.10 4.60
N VAL A 256 -5.11 -1.20 4.76
CA VAL A 256 -4.12 -1.99 5.51
C VAL A 256 -2.91 -2.16 4.59
N ALA A 257 -1.92 -1.29 4.76
CA ALA A 257 -0.86 -1.07 3.76
C ALA A 257 0.33 -2.00 3.89
N ALA A 258 0.72 -2.34 5.12
CA ALA A 258 1.90 -3.16 5.37
C ALA A 258 1.81 -3.94 6.67
N VAL A 259 2.33 -5.17 6.63
CA VAL A 259 2.64 -5.99 7.81
C VAL A 259 4.06 -6.49 7.66
N LYS A 260 4.86 -6.32 8.71
CA LYS A 260 6.25 -6.75 8.70
C LYS A 260 6.62 -7.39 10.03
N THR A 261 7.02 -8.64 9.98
CA THR A 261 7.69 -9.31 11.10
C THR A 261 9.18 -9.01 11.04
N THR A 262 9.73 -8.51 12.12
CA THR A 262 11.17 -8.26 12.28
C THR A 262 11.71 -9.15 13.40
N ASP A 263 13.02 -9.39 13.39
CA ASP A 263 13.71 -10.20 14.41
C ASP A 263 14.08 -9.40 15.67
N ASN A 264 13.59 -8.15 15.80
CA ASN A 264 13.82 -7.27 16.94
C ASN A 264 12.52 -7.00 17.69
#